data_775dc65a7fdd6b70be5f1e447e13f779
#
_entry.id   775dc65a7fdd6b70be5f1e447e13f779
#
_cell.length_a   1.000
_cell.length_b   1.000
_cell.length_c   1.000
_cell.angle_alpha   90.00
_cell.angle_beta   90.00
_cell.angle_gamma   90.00
#
_symmetry.space_group_name_H-M   'P 1'
#
loop_
_entity.id
_entity.type
_entity.pdbx_description
1 polymer ?
#
loop_
_entity_poly.entity_id
_entity_poly.type
_entity_poly.pdbx_seq_one_letter_code
_entity_poly.pdbx_strand_id
1 'polypeptide(L)'
;MGLRKVRAAVDPSMDLMVDANGAYSVPLAIEVGRGLEALGFRWFEEPLIRFRAGMSYPGYELLSPLDIPIAAGEGLQTRGAFAAFLDRKAADIIQPDVAICGGVGEGLFIAEMAALRGVPCVPHAWGGAILLAATIAFLSLIPEGSELVGPASPLLEFDLFENRMRTEISGDSLQAVDGYVTVPVNPGLGIEIDEHALRSLVDLGAR
;
A
#
# COMPACT_ATOMS: atom_id res chain seq x y z
N MET A 1 -3.03 15.16 19.10
CA MET A 1 -2.10 14.94 20.23
C MET A 1 -1.27 13.66 20.10
N GLY A 2 -1.78 12.57 19.53
CA GLY A 2 -1.05 11.30 19.36
C GLY A 2 0.14 11.38 18.40
N LEU A 3 -0.03 11.91 17.19
CA LEU A 3 0.99 11.92 16.15
C LEU A 3 2.25 12.73 16.51
N ARG A 4 2.11 13.84 17.26
CA ARG A 4 3.26 14.58 17.81
C ARG A 4 4.10 13.72 18.76
N LYS A 5 3.44 12.87 19.56
CA LYS A 5 4.16 11.95 20.48
C LYS A 5 4.88 10.87 19.69
N VAL A 6 4.28 10.35 18.62
CA VAL A 6 4.94 9.37 17.74
C VAL A 6 6.18 10.01 17.11
N ARG A 7 6.06 11.18 16.48
CA ARG A 7 7.22 11.88 15.86
C ARG A 7 8.34 12.16 16.87
N ALA A 8 8.00 12.51 18.11
CA ALA A 8 8.98 12.78 19.16
C ALA A 8 9.63 11.51 19.76
N ALA A 9 9.03 10.33 19.56
CA ALA A 9 9.48 9.08 20.14
C ALA A 9 10.41 8.27 19.23
N VAL A 10 10.49 8.62 17.94
CA VAL A 10 11.30 7.91 16.93
C VAL A 10 12.44 8.79 16.42
N ASP A 11 13.43 8.15 15.79
CA ASP A 11 14.56 8.87 15.18
C ASP A 11 14.06 9.94 14.19
N PRO A 12 14.62 11.16 14.20
CA PRO A 12 14.24 12.22 13.27
C PRO A 12 14.38 11.83 11.78
N SER A 13 15.32 10.94 11.45
CA SER A 13 15.52 10.44 10.08
C SER A 13 14.52 9.38 9.64
N MET A 14 13.69 8.86 10.56
CA MET A 14 12.68 7.86 10.22
C MET A 14 11.53 8.51 9.45
N ASP A 15 11.27 8.03 8.25
CA ASP A 15 10.08 8.38 7.49
C ASP A 15 8.83 7.87 8.21
N LEU A 16 7.88 8.75 8.45
CA LEU A 16 6.58 8.40 9.02
C LEU A 16 5.50 8.59 7.98
N MET A 17 4.65 7.60 7.87
CA MET A 17 3.43 7.64 7.07
C MET A 17 2.23 7.39 7.99
N VAL A 18 1.05 7.82 7.57
CA VAL A 18 -0.17 7.56 8.34
C VAL A 18 -1.29 7.16 7.41
N ASP A 19 -1.93 6.05 7.73
CA ASP A 19 -3.17 5.62 7.11
C ASP A 19 -4.36 6.02 8.01
N ALA A 20 -5.32 6.73 7.43
CA ALA A 20 -6.55 7.13 8.10
C ALA A 20 -7.71 6.18 7.81
N ASN A 21 -7.55 5.25 6.87
CA ASN A 21 -8.56 4.25 6.50
C ASN A 21 -9.96 4.84 6.30
N GLY A 22 -10.03 5.98 5.62
CA GLY A 22 -11.29 6.65 5.29
C GLY A 22 -11.98 7.37 6.44
N ALA A 23 -11.27 7.77 7.48
CA ALA A 23 -11.89 8.24 8.71
C ALA A 23 -12.42 9.68 8.67
N TYR A 24 -12.03 10.51 7.70
CA TYR A 24 -12.26 11.94 7.78
C TYR A 24 -13.23 12.47 6.71
N SER A 25 -13.88 13.57 7.04
CA SER A 25 -14.49 14.48 6.05
C SER A 25 -13.42 15.37 5.41
N VAL A 26 -13.70 15.94 4.23
CA VAL A 26 -12.76 16.84 3.54
C VAL A 26 -12.20 17.95 4.44
N PRO A 27 -13.03 18.74 5.17
CA PRO A 27 -12.50 19.79 6.04
C PRO A 27 -11.57 19.26 7.13
N LEU A 28 -11.93 18.12 7.75
CA LEU A 28 -11.12 17.54 8.81
C LEU A 28 -9.83 16.91 8.26
N ALA A 29 -9.89 16.28 7.08
CA ALA A 29 -8.71 15.75 6.39
C ALA A 29 -7.71 16.87 6.08
N ILE A 30 -8.15 18.03 5.64
CA ILE A 30 -7.29 19.20 5.40
C ILE A 30 -6.66 19.69 6.71
N GLU A 31 -7.43 19.77 7.80
CA GLU A 31 -6.90 20.16 9.11
C GLU A 31 -5.82 19.18 9.60
N VAL A 32 -6.12 17.88 9.54
CA VAL A 32 -5.17 16.81 9.94
C VAL A 32 -3.95 16.83 9.03
N GLY A 33 -4.13 16.91 7.71
CA GLY A 33 -3.04 16.94 6.72
C GLY A 33 -2.05 18.08 7.00
N ARG A 34 -2.52 19.28 7.25
CA ARG A 34 -1.64 20.40 7.65
C ARG A 34 -0.87 20.13 8.94
N GLY A 35 -1.49 19.39 9.87
CA GLY A 35 -0.79 18.92 11.07
C GLY A 35 0.32 17.91 10.79
N LEU A 36 0.10 17.03 9.81
CA LEU A 36 1.07 16.04 9.35
C LEU A 36 2.23 16.69 8.58
N GLU A 37 1.95 17.66 7.71
CA GLU A 37 2.96 18.49 7.04
C GLU A 37 3.91 19.14 8.04
N ALA A 38 3.37 19.79 9.06
CA ALA A 38 4.14 20.44 10.10
C ALA A 38 5.00 19.48 10.95
N LEU A 39 4.71 18.17 10.89
CA LEU A 39 5.45 17.11 11.57
C LEU A 39 6.40 16.34 10.66
N GLY A 40 6.44 16.67 9.35
CA GLY A 40 7.30 16.04 8.37
C GLY A 40 6.91 14.59 8.06
N PHE A 41 5.60 14.29 8.01
CA PHE A 41 5.14 12.99 7.53
C PHE A 41 5.33 12.89 6.02
N ARG A 42 5.66 11.68 5.55
CA ARG A 42 5.99 11.41 4.15
C ARG A 42 4.77 11.38 3.25
N TRP A 43 3.68 10.74 3.70
CA TRP A 43 2.37 10.77 3.04
C TRP A 43 1.22 10.58 4.02
N PHE A 44 0.03 10.94 3.55
CA PHE A 44 -1.25 10.77 4.21
C PHE A 44 -2.12 9.82 3.40
N GLU A 45 -2.31 8.60 3.90
CA GLU A 45 -3.00 7.53 3.23
C GLU A 45 -4.48 7.53 3.58
N GLU A 46 -5.30 7.25 2.57
CA GLU A 46 -6.75 7.15 2.64
C GLU A 46 -7.45 8.11 3.62
N PRO A 47 -7.24 9.43 3.52
CA PRO A 47 -7.86 10.39 4.44
C PRO A 47 -9.40 10.38 4.38
N LEU A 48 -9.99 10.17 3.20
CA LEU A 48 -11.42 10.26 2.98
C LEU A 48 -12.04 8.88 2.76
N ILE A 49 -13.32 8.76 3.11
CA ILE A 49 -14.09 7.53 2.92
C ILE A 49 -14.05 7.05 1.47
N ARG A 50 -13.91 5.76 1.30
CA ARG A 50 -14.10 5.04 0.03
C ARG A 50 -15.47 4.38 0.00
N PHE A 51 -16.16 4.43 -1.13
CA PHE A 51 -17.44 3.75 -1.29
C PHE A 51 -17.22 2.30 -1.73
N ARG A 52 -17.75 1.34 -0.94
CA ARG A 52 -17.62 -0.09 -1.22
C ARG A 52 -18.18 -0.52 -2.56
N ALA A 53 -19.27 0.10 -3.02
CA ALA A 53 -20.02 -0.38 -4.17
C ALA A 53 -19.47 0.04 -5.54
N GLY A 54 -18.53 0.97 -5.59
CA GLY A 54 -18.02 1.47 -6.88
C GLY A 54 -16.53 1.67 -6.91
N MET A 55 -15.89 1.34 -5.79
CA MET A 55 -14.46 1.57 -5.65
C MET A 55 -14.08 2.94 -6.17
N SER A 56 -14.83 3.94 -5.74
CA SER A 56 -14.57 5.32 -6.05
C SER A 56 -14.09 6.03 -4.80
N TYR A 57 -13.20 6.96 -5.01
CA TYR A 57 -12.62 7.83 -3.99
C TYR A 57 -13.13 9.24 -4.23
N PRO A 58 -14.37 9.56 -3.77
CA PRO A 58 -14.95 10.89 -4.00
C PRO A 58 -14.28 11.93 -3.13
N GLY A 59 -14.10 13.14 -3.68
CA GLY A 59 -13.60 14.29 -2.94
C GLY A 59 -12.08 14.33 -2.75
N TYR A 60 -11.33 13.34 -3.23
CA TYR A 60 -9.86 13.32 -3.11
C TYR A 60 -9.23 14.51 -3.84
N GLU A 61 -9.79 14.93 -4.97
CA GLU A 61 -9.39 16.12 -5.70
C GLU A 61 -9.51 17.42 -4.87
N LEU A 62 -10.32 17.41 -3.82
CA LEU A 62 -10.48 18.54 -2.90
C LEU A 62 -9.36 18.64 -1.87
N LEU A 63 -8.49 17.66 -1.80
CA LEU A 63 -7.30 17.64 -0.93
C LEU A 63 -6.10 18.38 -1.55
N SER A 64 -6.23 18.87 -2.78
CA SER A 64 -5.19 19.64 -3.48
C SER A 64 -4.61 20.85 -2.71
N PRO A 65 -5.28 21.44 -1.66
CA PRO A 65 -4.64 22.45 -0.83
C PRO A 65 -3.60 21.93 0.18
N LEU A 66 -3.34 20.62 0.22
CA LEU A 66 -2.31 20.00 1.05
C LEU A 66 -1.01 19.85 0.25
N ASP A 67 0.11 20.10 0.92
CA ASP A 67 1.45 19.86 0.39
C ASP A 67 1.96 18.44 0.70
N ILE A 68 1.39 17.77 1.73
CA ILE A 68 1.68 16.36 2.00
C ILE A 68 1.11 15.47 0.91
N PRO A 69 1.91 14.56 0.31
CA PRO A 69 1.41 13.62 -0.67
C PRO A 69 0.24 12.78 -0.15
N ILE A 70 -0.79 12.63 -0.96
CA ILE A 70 -1.94 11.77 -0.69
C ILE A 70 -1.69 10.41 -1.35
N ALA A 71 -1.71 9.33 -0.56
CA ALA A 71 -1.63 7.97 -1.03
C ALA A 71 -3.01 7.29 -0.95
N ALA A 72 -3.41 6.56 -1.99
CA ALA A 72 -4.68 5.84 -2.00
C ALA A 72 -4.78 4.86 -3.18
N GLY A 73 -5.81 3.99 -3.13
CA GLY A 73 -6.15 3.15 -4.26
C GLY A 73 -6.23 1.66 -3.97
N GLU A 74 -6.00 1.23 -2.75
CA GLU A 74 -6.02 -0.19 -2.35
C GLU A 74 -7.33 -0.91 -2.73
N GLY A 75 -8.46 -0.19 -2.66
CA GLY A 75 -9.79 -0.72 -2.99
C GLY A 75 -10.16 -0.65 -4.47
N LEU A 76 -9.37 -0.02 -5.33
CA LEU A 76 -9.69 0.10 -6.77
C LEU A 76 -9.51 -1.22 -7.49
N GLN A 77 -10.50 -1.54 -8.34
CA GLN A 77 -10.46 -2.72 -9.22
C GLN A 77 -10.19 -2.30 -10.65
N THR A 78 -9.31 -3.02 -11.31
CA THR A 78 -8.95 -2.88 -12.72
C THR A 78 -8.30 -1.55 -13.12
N ARG A 79 -7.55 -1.60 -14.23
CA ARG A 79 -6.90 -0.43 -14.84
C ARG A 79 -7.87 0.70 -15.20
N GLY A 80 -9.14 0.36 -15.49
CA GLY A 80 -10.14 1.38 -15.83
C GLY A 80 -10.48 2.29 -14.66
N ALA A 81 -10.61 1.73 -13.45
CA ALA A 81 -10.85 2.52 -12.26
C ALA A 81 -9.62 3.38 -11.90
N PHE A 82 -8.41 2.80 -12.01
CA PHE A 82 -7.17 3.56 -11.80
C PHE A 82 -6.95 4.65 -12.84
N ALA A 83 -7.29 4.43 -14.13
CA ALA A 83 -7.23 5.48 -15.14
C ALA A 83 -8.10 6.68 -14.76
N ALA A 84 -9.37 6.43 -14.40
CA ALA A 84 -10.28 7.48 -13.96
C ALA A 84 -9.82 8.18 -12.66
N PHE A 85 -9.16 7.46 -11.77
CA PHE A 85 -8.59 7.99 -10.53
C PHE A 85 -7.40 8.92 -10.81
N LEU A 86 -6.47 8.49 -11.64
CA LEU A 86 -5.31 9.24 -12.08
C LEU A 86 -5.69 10.49 -12.89
N ASP A 87 -6.66 10.37 -13.79
CA ASP A 87 -7.11 11.49 -14.63
C ASP A 87 -7.74 12.63 -13.82
N ARG A 88 -8.33 12.31 -12.65
CA ARG A 88 -8.83 13.31 -11.69
C ARG A 88 -7.74 13.91 -10.80
N LYS A 89 -6.50 13.42 -10.87
CA LYS A 89 -5.42 13.79 -9.95
C LYS A 89 -5.83 13.62 -8.49
N ALA A 90 -6.47 12.50 -8.21
CA ALA A 90 -7.08 12.23 -6.90
C ALA A 90 -6.08 11.74 -5.86
N ALA A 91 -4.88 11.33 -6.25
CA ALA A 91 -3.79 10.97 -5.34
C ALA A 91 -2.43 11.27 -5.99
N ASP A 92 -1.43 11.48 -5.16
CA ASP A 92 -0.03 11.69 -5.54
C ASP A 92 0.74 10.38 -5.58
N ILE A 93 0.25 9.35 -4.88
CA ILE A 93 0.81 8.00 -4.83
C ILE A 93 -0.36 7.02 -5.00
N ILE A 94 -0.25 6.08 -5.95
CA ILE A 94 -1.26 5.00 -6.07
C ILE A 94 -0.81 3.74 -5.35
N GLN A 95 -1.79 3.04 -4.76
CA GLN A 95 -1.55 1.85 -3.94
C GLN A 95 -2.41 0.66 -4.39
N PRO A 96 -2.17 0.10 -5.60
CA PRO A 96 -2.92 -1.07 -6.05
C PRO A 96 -2.59 -2.29 -5.19
N ASP A 97 -3.63 -2.99 -4.73
CA ASP A 97 -3.51 -4.31 -4.13
C ASP A 97 -3.69 -5.38 -5.21
N VAL A 98 -2.70 -6.26 -5.37
CA VAL A 98 -2.72 -7.28 -6.44
C VAL A 98 -3.80 -8.34 -6.23
N ALA A 99 -4.33 -8.53 -5.01
CA ALA A 99 -5.48 -9.39 -4.77
C ALA A 99 -6.81 -8.72 -5.15
N ILE A 100 -6.84 -7.40 -5.28
CA ILE A 100 -8.05 -6.60 -5.51
C ILE A 100 -8.07 -6.05 -6.93
N CYS A 101 -6.96 -5.51 -7.42
CA CYS A 101 -6.91 -4.81 -8.70
C CYS A 101 -7.02 -5.73 -9.93
N GLY A 102 -6.88 -7.05 -9.76
CA GLY A 102 -6.98 -8.03 -10.85
C GLY A 102 -5.71 -8.85 -11.09
N GLY A 103 -4.81 -8.90 -10.12
CA GLY A 103 -3.58 -9.70 -10.15
C GLY A 103 -2.35 -8.92 -10.59
N VAL A 104 -1.19 -9.58 -10.55
CA VAL A 104 0.13 -8.99 -10.84
C VAL A 104 0.18 -8.36 -12.24
N GLY A 105 -0.38 -9.03 -13.25
CA GLY A 105 -0.39 -8.51 -14.63
C GLY A 105 -1.21 -7.23 -14.78
N GLU A 106 -2.37 -7.14 -14.12
CA GLU A 106 -3.19 -5.93 -14.12
C GLU A 106 -2.50 -4.81 -13.32
N GLY A 107 -1.89 -5.17 -12.16
CA GLY A 107 -1.08 -4.25 -11.36
C GLY A 107 0.05 -3.62 -12.17
N LEU A 108 0.75 -4.39 -13.00
CA LEU A 108 1.83 -3.88 -13.85
C LEU A 108 1.33 -2.83 -14.84
N PHE A 109 0.19 -3.08 -15.54
CA PHE A 109 -0.42 -2.06 -16.41
C PHE A 109 -0.79 -0.80 -15.65
N ILE A 110 -1.29 -0.94 -14.42
CA ILE A 110 -1.64 0.20 -13.56
C ILE A 110 -0.38 1.00 -13.19
N ALA A 111 0.70 0.32 -12.80
CA ALA A 111 1.96 0.96 -12.45
C ALA A 111 2.60 1.68 -13.64
N GLU A 112 2.62 1.06 -14.84
CA GLU A 112 3.10 1.71 -16.08
C GLU A 112 2.27 2.94 -16.44
N MET A 113 0.95 2.84 -16.32
CA MET A 113 0.04 3.96 -16.60
C MET A 113 0.24 5.12 -15.62
N ALA A 114 0.52 4.84 -14.35
CA ALA A 114 0.84 5.84 -13.34
C ALA A 114 2.21 6.49 -13.62
N ALA A 115 3.23 5.69 -13.96
CA ALA A 115 4.56 6.18 -14.31
C ALA A 115 4.53 7.15 -15.50
N LEU A 116 3.72 6.88 -16.53
CA LEU A 116 3.50 7.79 -17.65
C LEU A 116 2.88 9.15 -17.26
N ARG A 117 2.27 9.23 -16.09
CA ARG A 117 1.69 10.47 -15.51
C ARG A 117 2.58 11.08 -14.41
N GLY A 118 3.75 10.49 -14.15
CA GLY A 118 4.64 10.92 -13.09
C GLY A 118 4.12 10.59 -11.67
N VAL A 119 3.22 9.61 -11.54
CA VAL A 119 2.65 9.20 -10.27
C VAL A 119 3.33 7.91 -9.78
N PRO A 120 3.97 7.91 -8.60
CA PRO A 120 4.56 6.72 -8.01
C PRO A 120 3.52 5.64 -7.69
N CYS A 121 3.96 4.39 -7.78
CA CYS A 121 3.18 3.21 -7.38
C CYS A 121 3.85 2.54 -6.19
N VAL A 122 3.16 2.52 -5.04
CA VAL A 122 3.57 1.83 -3.81
C VAL A 122 2.45 0.87 -3.43
N PRO A 123 2.55 -0.43 -3.76
CA PRO A 123 1.45 -1.36 -3.58
C PRO A 123 1.01 -1.52 -2.13
N HIS A 124 -0.30 -1.64 -1.92
CA HIS A 124 -0.89 -2.12 -0.68
C HIS A 124 -0.66 -3.63 -0.51
N ALA A 125 -0.34 -4.08 0.70
CA ALA A 125 -0.08 -5.49 1.00
C ALA A 125 -0.52 -5.90 2.42
N TRP A 126 -1.79 -5.74 2.75
CA TRP A 126 -2.34 -6.19 4.03
C TRP A 126 -3.01 -7.56 3.89
N GLY A 127 -2.27 -8.65 4.20
CA GLY A 127 -2.81 -10.00 4.04
C GLY A 127 -1.85 -11.11 4.42
N GLY A 128 -2.16 -12.32 3.95
CA GLY A 128 -1.36 -13.53 4.19
C GLY A 128 -0.14 -13.66 3.28
N ALA A 129 0.55 -14.79 3.41
CA ALA A 129 1.79 -15.09 2.69
C ALA A 129 1.64 -15.03 1.16
N ILE A 130 0.51 -15.46 0.62
CA ILE A 130 0.27 -15.48 -0.83
C ILE A 130 0.20 -14.06 -1.40
N LEU A 131 -0.53 -13.16 -0.73
CA LEU A 131 -0.60 -11.75 -1.13
C LEU A 131 0.79 -11.10 -1.04
N LEU A 132 1.48 -11.32 0.07
CA LEU A 132 2.81 -10.72 0.28
C LEU A 132 3.80 -11.18 -0.81
N ALA A 133 3.85 -12.50 -1.12
CA ALA A 133 4.69 -13.02 -2.18
C ALA A 133 4.32 -12.45 -3.57
N ALA A 134 3.02 -12.33 -3.87
CA ALA A 134 2.54 -11.73 -5.11
C ALA A 134 2.90 -10.23 -5.20
N THR A 135 2.82 -9.50 -4.08
CA THR A 135 3.21 -8.08 -4.02
C THR A 135 4.72 -7.91 -4.20
N ILE A 136 5.54 -8.79 -3.61
CA ILE A 136 7.00 -8.78 -3.83
C ILE A 136 7.33 -9.04 -5.30
N ALA A 137 6.69 -10.03 -5.92
CA ALA A 137 6.85 -10.29 -7.36
C ALA A 137 6.40 -9.08 -8.21
N PHE A 138 5.29 -8.44 -7.85
CA PHE A 138 4.83 -7.22 -8.51
C PHE A 138 5.84 -6.08 -8.36
N LEU A 139 6.33 -5.81 -7.15
CA LEU A 139 7.32 -4.77 -6.89
C LEU A 139 8.60 -4.96 -7.72
N SER A 140 9.04 -6.20 -7.93
CA SER A 140 10.22 -6.50 -8.75
C SER A 140 10.04 -6.18 -10.25
N LEU A 141 8.80 -5.96 -10.69
CA LEU A 141 8.43 -5.64 -12.09
C LEU A 141 8.07 -4.17 -12.29
N ILE A 142 7.82 -3.42 -11.22
CA ILE A 142 7.50 -1.99 -11.34
C ILE A 142 8.72 -1.27 -11.92
N PRO A 143 8.53 -0.44 -12.97
CA PRO A 143 9.61 0.36 -13.50
C PRO A 143 10.24 1.21 -12.40
N GLU A 144 11.56 1.15 -12.27
CA GLU A 144 12.27 2.05 -11.37
C GLU A 144 11.96 3.48 -11.78
N GLY A 145 11.30 4.21 -10.87
CA GLY A 145 11.04 5.62 -11.06
C GLY A 145 12.38 6.37 -11.20
N SER A 146 12.42 7.41 -12.00
CA SER A 146 13.54 8.36 -11.88
C SER A 146 13.54 8.87 -10.43
N GLU A 147 14.71 9.22 -9.90
CA GLU A 147 14.85 9.84 -8.56
C GLU A 147 13.93 11.07 -8.37
N LEU A 148 13.38 11.60 -9.46
CA LEU A 148 12.47 12.73 -9.50
C LEU A 148 10.99 12.34 -9.23
N VAL A 149 10.62 11.05 -9.31
CA VAL A 149 9.21 10.63 -9.37
C VAL A 149 8.82 9.66 -8.26
N GLY A 150 9.76 9.16 -7.48
CA GLY A 150 9.45 8.19 -6.43
C GLY A 150 10.60 7.89 -5.49
N PRO A 151 10.39 7.05 -4.49
CA PRO A 151 11.47 6.61 -3.63
C PRO A 151 12.55 5.91 -4.46
N ALA A 152 13.80 6.18 -4.14
CA ALA A 152 14.97 5.58 -4.80
C ALA A 152 15.01 4.04 -4.72
N SER A 153 14.17 3.45 -3.89
CA SER A 153 14.01 2.00 -3.73
C SER A 153 12.52 1.66 -3.63
N PRO A 154 12.09 0.51 -4.17
CA PRO A 154 10.71 0.05 -4.00
C PRO A 154 10.41 -0.14 -2.51
N LEU A 155 9.25 0.35 -2.07
CA LEU A 155 8.76 0.19 -0.72
C LEU A 155 7.74 -0.95 -0.68
N LEU A 156 7.98 -1.91 0.22
CA LEU A 156 7.04 -2.97 0.52
C LEU A 156 6.30 -2.64 1.81
N GLU A 157 4.98 -2.62 1.77
CA GLU A 157 4.18 -2.65 2.98
C GLU A 157 4.36 -4.01 3.64
N PHE A 158 4.92 -4.01 4.85
CA PHE A 158 5.25 -5.23 5.59
C PHE A 158 4.69 -5.14 7.02
N ASP A 159 3.55 -5.79 7.21
CA ASP A 159 2.87 -5.87 8.49
C ASP A 159 3.73 -6.59 9.55
N LEU A 160 3.93 -5.96 10.70
CA LEU A 160 4.67 -6.51 11.83
C LEU A 160 3.76 -7.14 12.91
N PHE A 161 2.44 -7.09 12.73
CA PHE A 161 1.52 -7.77 13.64
C PHE A 161 1.60 -9.29 13.48
N GLU A 162 1.20 -10.03 14.51
CA GLU A 162 1.07 -11.47 14.43
C GLU A 162 0.04 -11.85 13.36
N ASN A 163 0.50 -12.58 12.35
CA ASN A 163 -0.33 -13.01 11.23
C ASN A 163 -0.01 -14.47 10.88
N ARG A 164 -0.82 -15.38 11.43
CA ARG A 164 -0.67 -16.81 11.23
C ARG A 164 -0.80 -17.22 9.76
N MET A 165 -1.64 -16.52 8.97
CA MET A 165 -1.78 -16.74 7.53
C MET A 165 -0.50 -16.36 6.76
N ARG A 166 0.41 -15.64 7.37
CA ARG A 166 1.72 -15.33 6.81
C ARG A 166 2.78 -16.32 7.32
N THR A 167 2.90 -16.47 8.63
CA THR A 167 4.01 -17.18 9.25
C THR A 167 3.86 -18.69 9.21
N GLU A 168 2.65 -19.24 9.39
CA GLU A 168 2.43 -20.68 9.42
C GLU A 168 2.30 -21.30 8.02
N ILE A 169 1.85 -20.53 7.02
CA ILE A 169 1.61 -21.05 5.68
C ILE A 169 2.88 -21.07 4.82
N SER A 170 3.78 -20.09 4.97
CA SER A 170 4.99 -19.98 4.14
C SER A 170 6.29 -20.23 4.91
N GLY A 171 6.19 -20.55 6.20
CA GLY A 171 7.36 -20.64 7.07
C GLY A 171 8.20 -19.36 7.04
N ASP A 172 9.51 -19.51 7.02
CA ASP A 172 10.46 -18.39 7.08
C ASP A 172 10.77 -17.74 5.72
N SER A 173 10.04 -18.11 4.67
CA SER A 173 10.37 -17.69 3.28
C SER A 173 10.23 -16.18 3.05
N LEU A 174 9.46 -15.46 3.86
CA LEU A 174 9.12 -14.05 3.67
C LEU A 174 9.45 -13.22 4.92
N GLN A 175 10.66 -13.37 5.45
CA GLN A 175 11.10 -12.57 6.60
C GLN A 175 11.79 -11.29 6.18
N ALA A 176 11.56 -10.23 6.95
CA ALA A 176 12.34 -9.01 6.82
C ALA A 176 13.63 -9.10 7.64
N VAL A 177 14.77 -8.85 7.00
CA VAL A 177 16.09 -8.81 7.63
C VAL A 177 16.71 -7.45 7.34
N ASP A 178 17.08 -6.73 8.39
CA ASP A 178 17.68 -5.39 8.28
C ASP A 178 16.87 -4.40 7.42
N GLY A 179 15.53 -4.51 7.49
CA GLY A 179 14.62 -3.66 6.73
C GLY A 179 14.37 -4.09 5.29
N TYR A 180 14.86 -5.25 4.87
CA TYR A 180 14.71 -5.78 3.51
C TYR A 180 14.04 -7.15 3.51
N VAL A 181 13.25 -7.41 2.46
CA VAL A 181 12.73 -8.74 2.15
C VAL A 181 13.36 -9.21 0.85
N THR A 182 13.95 -10.42 0.86
CA THR A 182 14.53 -11.00 -0.34
C THR A 182 13.44 -11.46 -1.31
N VAL A 183 13.57 -11.11 -2.58
CA VAL A 183 12.65 -11.59 -3.63
C VAL A 183 12.80 -13.09 -3.78
N PRO A 184 11.73 -13.91 -3.60
CA PRO A 184 11.81 -15.35 -3.82
C PRO A 184 12.09 -15.68 -5.29
N VAL A 185 12.94 -16.65 -5.54
CA VAL A 185 13.41 -17.00 -6.90
C VAL A 185 12.92 -18.35 -7.41
N ASN A 186 12.19 -19.12 -6.59
CA ASN A 186 11.61 -20.38 -7.02
C ASN A 186 10.45 -20.16 -8.01
N PRO A 187 10.05 -21.18 -8.80
CA PRO A 187 8.92 -21.08 -9.72
C PRO A 187 7.60 -20.61 -9.04
N GLY A 188 6.73 -19.97 -9.79
CA GLY A 188 5.47 -19.42 -9.30
C GLY A 188 5.69 -18.15 -8.49
N LEU A 189 5.11 -18.06 -7.30
CA LEU A 189 5.33 -16.97 -6.36
C LEU A 189 6.62 -17.13 -5.54
N GLY A 190 7.38 -18.21 -5.80
CA GLY A 190 8.66 -18.45 -5.17
C GLY A 190 8.60 -18.96 -3.72
N ILE A 191 7.41 -19.21 -3.20
CA ILE A 191 7.17 -19.74 -1.85
C ILE A 191 6.51 -21.14 -1.92
N GLU A 192 6.76 -21.96 -0.92
CA GLU A 192 6.03 -23.20 -0.71
C GLU A 192 4.91 -22.98 0.30
N ILE A 193 3.75 -23.56 0.01
CA ILE A 193 2.57 -23.42 0.87
C ILE A 193 2.41 -24.71 1.70
N ASP A 194 2.40 -24.57 3.03
CA ASP A 194 1.99 -25.65 3.93
C ASP A 194 0.47 -25.80 3.91
N GLU A 195 0.00 -26.73 3.09
CA GLU A 195 -1.43 -27.02 2.96
C GLU A 195 -2.04 -27.57 4.27
N HIS A 196 -1.26 -28.23 5.10
CA HIS A 196 -1.76 -28.75 6.39
C HIS A 196 -2.01 -27.58 7.35
N ALA A 197 -1.08 -26.65 7.47
CA ALA A 197 -1.25 -25.43 8.25
C ALA A 197 -2.45 -24.62 7.74
N LEU A 198 -2.58 -24.45 6.41
CA LEU A 198 -3.70 -23.74 5.80
C LEU A 198 -5.06 -24.38 6.18
N ARG A 199 -5.20 -25.69 6.06
CA ARG A 199 -6.43 -26.41 6.46
C ARG A 199 -6.76 -26.23 7.94
N SER A 200 -5.74 -26.31 8.81
CA SER A 200 -5.89 -26.12 10.25
C SER A 200 -6.42 -24.72 10.60
N LEU A 201 -5.95 -23.69 9.88
CA LEU A 201 -6.41 -22.31 10.09
C LEU A 201 -7.86 -22.10 9.63
N VAL A 202 -8.29 -22.74 8.53
CA VAL A 202 -9.68 -22.70 8.06
C VAL A 202 -10.63 -23.34 9.08
N ASP A 203 -10.26 -24.48 9.64
CA ASP A 203 -11.07 -25.19 10.63
C ASP A 203 -11.25 -24.39 11.94
N LEU A 204 -10.26 -23.57 12.31
CA LEU A 204 -10.37 -22.66 13.47
C LEU A 204 -11.33 -21.50 13.21
N GLY A 205 -11.47 -21.05 11.98
CA GLY A 205 -12.39 -19.98 11.58
C GLY A 205 -13.85 -20.44 11.43
N ALA A 206 -14.08 -21.76 11.39
CA ALA A 206 -15.43 -22.36 11.25
C ALA A 206 -16.12 -22.66 12.59
N ARG A 207 -15.49 -22.34 13.72
CA ARG A 207 -16.05 -22.51 15.09
C ARG A 207 -16.43 -21.18 15.67
#